data_0bbfdc83051575ea96ed183ba1ca7476
#
_entry.id   0bbfdc83051575ea96ed183ba1ca7476
#
_cell.length_a   1.000
_cell.length_b   1.000
_cell.length_c   1.000
_cell.angle_alpha   90.00
_cell.angle_beta   90.00
_cell.angle_gamma   90.00
#
_symmetry.space_group_name_H-M   'P 1'
#
loop_
_entity.id
_entity.type
_entity.pdbx_description
1 polymer ?
#
loop_
_entity_poly.entity_id
_entity_poly.type
_entity_poly.pdbx_seq_one_letter_code
_entity_poly.pdbx_strand_id
1 'polypeptide(L)' 'MSDLVKHFGEKLREKRKEAGYSQEGFAAYVGIERGNYGKMERGNVNIKLETLYKLANALNCEFEDIMPPRLMYKLILD' A
#
# COMPACT_ATOMS: atom_id res chain seq x y z
N MET A 1 11.62 -8.56 2.75
CA MET A 1 11.38 -7.13 2.52
C MET A 1 11.56 -6.35 3.81
N SER A 2 11.75 -5.05 3.70
CA SER A 2 11.98 -4.20 4.86
C SER A 2 10.71 -4.02 5.69
N ASP A 3 10.89 -3.59 6.94
CA ASP A 3 9.76 -3.26 7.82
C ASP A 3 8.92 -2.13 7.25
N LEU A 4 9.54 -1.23 6.49
CA LEU A 4 8.82 -0.13 5.82
C LEU A 4 7.74 -0.68 4.88
N VAL A 5 8.09 -1.67 4.06
CA VAL A 5 7.16 -2.25 3.09
C VAL A 5 6.03 -2.99 3.80
N LYS A 6 6.34 -3.69 4.90
CA LYS A 6 5.32 -4.36 5.69
C LYS A 6 4.37 -3.36 6.34
N HIS A 7 4.91 -2.29 6.91
CA HIS A 7 4.11 -1.27 7.56
C HIS A 7 3.18 -0.59 6.54
N PHE A 8 3.72 -0.30 5.34
CA PHE A 8 2.89 0.25 4.27
C PHE A 8 1.75 -0.71 3.92
N GLY A 9 2.06 -2.00 3.79
CA GLY A 9 1.04 -3.01 3.46
C GLY A 9 -0.09 -3.06 4.48
N GLU A 10 0.25 -2.94 5.76
CA GLU A 10 -0.74 -2.92 6.83
C GLU A 10 -1.66 -1.70 6.73
N LYS A 11 -1.07 -0.53 6.47
CA LYS A 11 -1.86 0.70 6.32
C LYS A 11 -2.73 0.64 5.07
N LEU A 12 -2.22 0.08 4.00
CA LEU A 12 -2.99 -0.12 2.76
C LEU A 12 -4.20 -1.01 3.03
N ARG A 13 -4.00 -2.10 3.76
CA ARG A 13 -5.08 -3.01 4.10
C ARG A 13 -6.15 -2.33 4.94
N GLU A 14 -5.72 -1.56 5.94
CA GLU A 14 -6.66 -0.81 6.79
C GLU A 14 -7.52 0.13 5.97
N LYS A 15 -6.89 0.92 5.09
CA LYS A 15 -7.60 1.88 4.26
C LYS A 15 -8.54 1.19 3.29
N ARG A 16 -8.13 0.06 2.73
CA ARG A 16 -9.00 -0.72 1.86
C ARG A 16 -10.25 -1.18 2.59
N LYS A 17 -10.08 -1.70 3.81
CA LYS A 17 -11.21 -2.17 4.60
C LYS A 17 -12.13 -1.03 5.02
N GLU A 18 -11.57 0.10 5.41
CA GLU A 18 -12.35 1.29 5.74
C GLU A 18 -13.19 1.75 4.56
N ALA A 19 -12.66 1.61 3.36
CA ALA A 19 -13.38 1.99 2.14
C ALA A 19 -14.42 0.95 1.72
N GLY A 20 -14.48 -0.18 2.39
CA GLY A 20 -15.49 -1.20 2.14
C GLY A 20 -15.16 -2.21 1.06
N TYR A 21 -13.90 -2.28 0.63
CA TYR A 21 -13.50 -3.21 -0.42
C TYR A 21 -12.97 -4.52 0.13
N SER A 22 -13.32 -5.63 -0.55
CA SER A 22 -12.61 -6.88 -0.36
C SER A 22 -11.25 -6.76 -1.05
N GLN A 23 -10.31 -7.63 -0.71
CA GLN A 23 -9.00 -7.61 -1.37
C GLN A 23 -9.13 -7.84 -2.88
N GLU A 24 -9.94 -8.84 -3.26
CA GLU A 24 -10.16 -9.17 -4.66
C GLU A 24 -10.86 -8.03 -5.40
N GLY A 25 -11.88 -7.45 -4.79
CA GLY A 25 -12.62 -6.34 -5.40
C GLY A 25 -11.76 -5.10 -5.59
N PHE A 26 -10.94 -4.79 -4.61
CA PHE A 26 -10.05 -3.63 -4.72
C PHE A 26 -8.97 -3.85 -5.76
N ALA A 27 -8.37 -5.04 -5.80
CA ALA A 27 -7.37 -5.36 -6.81
C ALA A 27 -7.95 -5.18 -8.22
N ALA A 28 -9.17 -5.67 -8.44
CA ALA A 28 -9.84 -5.51 -9.72
C ALA A 28 -10.10 -4.03 -10.04
N TYR A 29 -10.53 -3.28 -9.05
CA TYR A 29 -10.83 -1.86 -9.23
C TYR A 29 -9.60 -1.05 -9.65
N VAL A 30 -8.44 -1.32 -9.01
CA VAL A 30 -7.22 -0.58 -9.34
C VAL A 30 -6.47 -1.19 -10.53
N GLY A 31 -6.95 -2.32 -11.07
CA GLY A 31 -6.32 -2.95 -12.22
C GLY A 31 -5.00 -3.63 -11.91
N ILE A 32 -4.86 -4.17 -10.70
CA ILE A 32 -3.66 -4.91 -10.29
C ILE A 32 -4.06 -6.37 -10.15
N GLU A 33 -3.20 -7.27 -10.66
CA GLU A 33 -3.44 -8.69 -10.57
C GLU A 33 -3.55 -9.08 -9.08
N ARG A 34 -4.54 -9.92 -8.76
CA ARG A 34 -4.88 -10.25 -7.38
C ARG A 34 -3.70 -10.75 -6.54
N GLY A 35 -2.89 -11.63 -7.11
CA GLY A 35 -1.73 -12.16 -6.41
C GLY A 35 -0.69 -11.09 -6.12
N ASN A 36 -0.46 -10.20 -7.08
CA ASN A 36 0.46 -9.07 -6.89
C ASN A 36 -0.07 -8.10 -5.84
N TYR A 37 -1.36 -7.82 -5.88
CA TYR A 37 -1.96 -6.94 -4.88
C TYR A 37 -1.81 -7.54 -3.47
N GLY A 38 -2.08 -8.83 -3.34
CA GLY A 38 -1.91 -9.52 -2.05
C GLY A 38 -0.50 -9.39 -1.50
N LYS A 39 0.51 -9.47 -2.38
CA LYS A 39 1.91 -9.29 -1.98
C LYS A 39 2.15 -7.88 -1.44
N MET A 40 1.47 -6.87 -1.99
CA MET A 40 1.61 -5.50 -1.50
C MET A 40 1.11 -5.38 -0.07
N GLU A 41 -0.05 -5.96 0.24
CA GLU A 41 -0.59 -5.90 1.60
C GLU A 41 0.26 -6.70 2.60
N ARG A 42 0.91 -7.76 2.14
CA ARG A 42 1.77 -8.57 3.02
C ARG A 42 3.18 -7.99 3.15
N GLY A 43 3.50 -6.96 2.38
CA GLY A 43 4.83 -6.36 2.44
C GLY A 43 5.90 -7.20 1.77
N ASN A 44 5.52 -7.98 0.76
CA ASN A 44 6.45 -8.88 0.06
C ASN A 44 6.92 -8.36 -1.30
N VAL A 45 6.69 -7.08 -1.59
CA VAL A 45 7.10 -6.50 -2.86
C VAL A 45 7.27 -4.99 -2.70
N ASN A 46 8.30 -4.44 -3.33
CA ASN A 46 8.47 -2.99 -3.41
C ASN A 46 7.44 -2.43 -4.37
N ILE A 47 6.94 -1.26 -4.07
CA ILE A 47 5.85 -0.66 -4.83
C ILE A 47 6.37 0.51 -5.64
N LYS A 48 6.06 0.51 -6.93
CA LYS A 48 6.46 1.58 -7.84
C LYS A 48 5.72 2.86 -7.51
N LEU A 49 6.35 3.99 -7.79
CA LEU A 49 5.75 5.30 -7.53
C LEU A 49 4.38 5.46 -8.20
N GLU A 50 4.27 5.05 -9.46
CA GLU A 50 2.99 5.15 -10.17
C GLU A 50 1.90 4.33 -9.48
N THR A 51 2.26 3.17 -8.95
CA THR A 51 1.32 2.33 -8.23
C THR A 51 0.86 3.01 -6.94
N LEU A 52 1.77 3.70 -6.24
CA LEU A 52 1.40 4.46 -5.04
C LEU A 52 0.36 5.52 -5.37
N TYR A 53 0.56 6.26 -6.46
CA TYR A 53 -0.42 7.25 -6.89
C TYR A 53 -1.76 6.61 -7.20
N LYS A 54 -1.73 5.48 -7.90
CA LYS A 54 -2.95 4.76 -8.26
C LYS A 54 -3.72 4.32 -7.02
N LEU A 55 -3.02 3.78 -6.03
CA LEU A 55 -3.64 3.33 -4.79
C LEU A 55 -4.25 4.49 -4.00
N ALA A 56 -3.51 5.59 -3.87
CA ALA A 56 -4.00 6.76 -3.15
C ALA A 56 -5.24 7.35 -3.84
N ASN A 57 -5.21 7.43 -5.17
CA ASN A 57 -6.36 7.93 -5.92
C ASN A 57 -7.56 7.00 -5.77
N ALA A 58 -7.36 5.70 -5.82
CA ALA A 58 -8.45 4.74 -5.69
C ALA A 58 -9.08 4.79 -4.30
N LEU A 59 -8.28 5.04 -3.27
CA LEU A 59 -8.76 5.17 -1.90
C LEU A 59 -9.20 6.57 -1.54
N ASN A 60 -9.01 7.53 -2.46
CA ASN A 60 -9.34 8.93 -2.26
C ASN A 60 -8.71 9.46 -0.97
N CYS A 61 -7.43 9.19 -0.79
CA CYS A 61 -6.70 9.62 0.40
C CYS A 61 -5.37 10.26 0.02
N GLU A 62 -4.76 10.95 0.98
CA GLU A 62 -3.45 11.54 0.79
C GLU A 62 -2.36 10.49 1.03
N PHE A 63 -1.17 10.73 0.48
CA PHE A 63 -0.06 9.79 0.69
C PHE A 63 0.24 9.57 2.16
N GLU A 64 0.18 10.62 2.96
CA GLU A 64 0.47 10.51 4.40
C GLU A 64 -0.51 9.60 5.13
N ASP A 65 -1.69 9.37 4.56
CA ASP A 65 -2.68 8.48 5.16
C ASP A 65 -2.31 7.00 5.02
N ILE A 66 -1.49 6.67 4.03
CA ILE A 66 -1.07 5.27 3.79
C ILE A 66 0.43 5.07 3.94
N MET A 67 1.21 6.15 4.04
CA MET A 67 2.65 6.02 4.17
C MET A 67 3.06 5.98 5.64
N PRO A 68 3.97 5.09 6.01
CA PRO A 68 4.52 5.09 7.37
C PRO A 68 5.26 6.40 7.64
N PRO A 69 5.28 6.86 8.90
CA PRO A 69 5.98 8.11 9.23
C PRO A 69 7.45 8.04 8.87
N ARG A 70 7.93 9.06 8.19
CA ARG A 70 9.30 9.15 7.70
C ARG A 70 10.34 8.93 8.79
N LEU A 71 10.08 9.49 9.97
CA LEU A 71 11.06 9.44 11.05
C LEU A 71 11.25 8.07 11.69
N MET A 72 10.39 7.11 11.37
CA MET A 72 10.53 5.75 11.87
C MET A 72 11.56 4.95 11.07
N TYR A 73 11.98 5.44 9.91
CA TYR A 73 12.83 4.68 9.02
C TYR A 73 14.01 5.51 8.52
N LYS A 74 15.21 4.95 8.61
CA LYS A 74 16.45 5.60 8.21
C LYS A 74 17.10 4.85 7.07
N LEU A 75 16.36 4.63 6.01
CA LEU A 75 16.81 3.77 4.92
C LEU A 75 17.92 4.35 4.07
N ILE A 76 18.05 5.66 4.03
CA ILE A 76 19.00 6.33 3.13
C ILE A 76 20.22 6.86 3.89
N LEU A 77 20.04 7.34 5.10
CA LEU A 77 21.07 8.03 5.84
C LEU A 77 21.97 7.13 6.70
N ASP A 78 21.62 5.88 6.80
CA ASP A 78 22.45 4.90 7.50
C ASP A 78 23.52 4.36 6.56
#